data_5076d922809724a983d696cac11169f4
#
_entry.id   5076d922809724a983d696cac11169f4
#
_cell.length_a   1.000
_cell.length_b   1.000
_cell.length_c   1.000
_cell.angle_alpha   90.00
_cell.angle_beta   90.00
_cell.angle_gamma   90.00
#
_symmetry.space_group_name_H-M   'P 1'
#
loop_
_entity.id
_entity.type
_entity.pdbx_description
1 polymer ?
#
loop_
_entity_poly.entity_id
_entity_poly.type
_entity_poly.pdbx_seq_one_letter_code
_entity_poly.pdbx_strand_id
1 'polypeptide(L)'
;EIVDMTFQAFRDDDLEKAYRVEPLEQVIDDLKEKMRIHHILRMQQGSCSIESGFVWSDLLTALERVGDHCSNIAGCIIDLHHHNMNTHEAIRSARMENENFDDEYRAYAVKYSLK
;
A
#
# COMPACT_ATOMS: atom_id res chain seq x y z
N GLU A 1 7.39 -4.47 4.90
CA GLU A 1 7.03 -3.57 6.03
C GLU A 1 5.52 -3.54 6.29
N ILE A 2 4.69 -3.38 5.25
CA ILE A 2 3.24 -3.25 5.41
C ILE A 2 2.58 -4.47 6.07
N VAL A 3 3.00 -5.68 5.72
CA VAL A 3 2.45 -6.92 6.28
C VAL A 3 2.74 -7.00 7.78
N ASP A 4 3.98 -6.75 8.17
CA ASP A 4 4.37 -6.78 9.59
C ASP A 4 3.64 -5.71 10.40
N MET A 5 3.55 -4.51 9.86
CA MET A 5 2.83 -3.39 10.48
C MET A 5 1.34 -3.73 10.68
N THR A 6 0.71 -4.28 9.64
CA THR A 6 -0.71 -4.67 9.69
C THR A 6 -0.94 -5.79 10.70
N PHE A 7 -0.09 -6.79 10.69
CA PHE A 7 -0.16 -7.90 11.64
C PHE A 7 -0.01 -7.42 13.08
N GLN A 8 0.96 -6.53 13.34
CA GLN A 8 1.17 -5.97 14.67
C GLN A 8 -0.01 -5.10 15.11
N ALA A 9 -0.55 -4.29 14.18
CA ALA A 9 -1.74 -3.48 14.47
C ALA A 9 -2.93 -4.35 14.86
N PHE A 10 -3.14 -5.46 14.17
CA PHE A 10 -4.22 -6.40 14.48
C PHE A 10 -3.99 -7.12 15.79
N ARG A 11 -2.78 -7.66 15.99
CA ARG A 11 -2.44 -8.43 17.19
C ARG A 11 -2.55 -7.60 18.47
N ASP A 12 -2.02 -6.38 18.42
CA ASP A 12 -1.89 -5.49 19.59
C ASP A 12 -3.03 -4.48 19.71
N ASP A 13 -4.00 -4.53 18.78
CA ASP A 13 -5.08 -3.56 18.66
C ASP A 13 -4.54 -2.12 18.64
N ASP A 14 -3.49 -1.89 17.84
CA ASP A 14 -2.74 -0.64 17.79
C ASP A 14 -3.30 0.26 16.69
N LEU A 15 -4.16 1.18 17.09
CA LEU A 15 -4.81 2.13 16.19
C LEU A 15 -3.82 3.04 15.47
N GLU A 16 -2.75 3.46 16.13
CA GLU A 16 -1.72 4.32 15.53
C GLU A 16 -1.02 3.61 14.36
N LYS A 17 -0.65 2.34 14.54
CA LYS A 17 -0.08 1.54 13.46
C LYS A 17 -1.07 1.33 12.32
N ALA A 18 -2.35 1.11 12.64
CA ALA A 18 -3.39 0.98 11.63
C ALA A 18 -3.48 2.24 10.75
N TYR A 19 -3.39 3.42 11.34
CA TYR A 19 -3.37 4.67 10.58
C TYR A 19 -2.14 4.81 9.66
N ARG A 20 -1.02 4.20 9.99
CA ARG A 20 0.20 4.25 9.16
C ARG A 20 0.15 3.33 7.95
N VAL A 21 -0.72 2.33 7.95
CA VAL A 21 -0.84 1.38 6.84
C VAL A 21 -1.27 2.08 5.55
N GLU A 22 -2.21 3.01 5.62
CA GLU A 22 -2.75 3.68 4.44
C GLU A 22 -1.71 4.51 3.68
N PRO A 23 -0.88 5.38 4.32
CA PRO A 23 0.15 6.09 3.58
C PRO A 23 1.19 5.15 2.97
N LEU A 24 1.53 4.04 3.61
CA LEU A 24 2.44 3.04 3.05
C LEU A 24 1.81 2.31 1.86
N GLU A 25 0.54 1.97 1.93
CA GLU A 25 -0.20 1.36 0.82
C GLU A 25 -0.22 2.29 -0.39
N GLN A 26 -0.42 3.58 -0.19
CA GLN A 26 -0.40 4.56 -1.28
C GLN A 26 0.98 4.61 -1.96
N VAL A 27 2.06 4.50 -1.19
CA VAL A 27 3.42 4.42 -1.75
C VAL A 27 3.58 3.14 -2.58
N ILE A 28 3.03 2.01 -2.12
CA ILE A 28 3.06 0.75 -2.86
C ILE A 28 2.35 0.88 -4.21
N ASP A 29 1.19 1.52 -4.24
CA ASP A 29 0.45 1.78 -5.48
C ASP A 29 1.25 2.64 -6.44
N ASP A 30 1.87 3.70 -5.95
CA ASP A 30 2.71 4.58 -6.78
C ASP A 30 3.92 3.84 -7.35
N LEU A 31 4.57 3.01 -6.52
CA LEU A 31 5.69 2.17 -6.96
C LEU A 31 5.26 1.17 -8.01
N LYS A 32 4.11 0.53 -7.83
CA LYS A 32 3.56 -0.41 -8.82
C LYS A 32 3.42 0.25 -10.18
N GLU A 33 2.87 1.45 -10.23
CA GLU A 33 2.73 2.19 -11.50
C GLU A 33 4.07 2.52 -12.13
N LYS A 34 5.04 3.00 -11.34
CA LYS A 34 6.38 3.28 -11.84
C LYS A 34 7.07 2.03 -12.38
N MET A 35 6.95 0.92 -11.67
CA MET A 35 7.54 -0.35 -12.07
C MET A 35 6.87 -0.89 -13.35
N ARG A 36 5.57 -0.69 -13.51
CA ARG A 36 4.84 -1.04 -14.74
C ARG A 36 5.35 -0.25 -15.93
N ILE A 37 5.53 1.06 -15.77
CA ILE A 37 6.05 1.94 -16.83
C ILE A 37 7.48 1.53 -17.20
N HIS A 38 8.35 1.30 -16.22
CA HIS A 38 9.71 0.85 -16.48
C HIS A 38 9.74 -0.48 -17.22
N HIS A 39 8.82 -1.39 -16.90
CA HIS A 39 8.71 -2.68 -17.58
C HIS A 39 8.31 -2.52 -19.04
N ILE A 40 7.33 -1.65 -19.35
CA ILE A 40 6.91 -1.34 -20.71
C ILE A 40 8.10 -0.80 -21.51
N LEU A 41 8.88 0.11 -20.93
CA LEU A 41 10.08 0.65 -21.57
C LEU A 41 11.12 -0.45 -21.87
N ARG A 42 11.34 -1.38 -20.93
CA ARG A 42 12.26 -2.50 -21.17
C ARG A 42 11.78 -3.42 -22.29
N MET A 43 10.49 -3.66 -22.40
CA MET A 43 9.91 -4.45 -23.48
C MET A 43 10.10 -3.75 -24.84
N GLN A 44 9.90 -2.44 -24.91
CA GLN A 44 10.11 -1.65 -26.12
C GLN A 44 11.57 -1.65 -26.55
N GLN A 45 12.48 -1.69 -25.61
CA GLN A 45 13.93 -1.73 -25.86
C GLN A 45 14.46 -3.13 -26.17
N GLY A 46 13.61 -4.14 -26.10
CA GLY A 46 14.01 -5.53 -26.30
C GLY A 46 14.80 -6.13 -25.14
N SER A 47 14.84 -5.47 -23.99
CA SER A 47 15.60 -5.92 -22.80
C SER A 47 14.85 -6.97 -21.97
N CYS A 48 13.60 -7.27 -22.31
CA CYS A 48 12.75 -8.20 -21.56
C CYS A 48 11.93 -9.03 -22.54
N SER A 49 11.87 -10.35 -22.32
CA SER A 49 11.02 -11.24 -23.12
C SER A 49 9.55 -11.05 -22.75
N ILE A 50 8.65 -11.42 -23.67
CA ILE A 50 7.21 -11.39 -23.45
C ILE A 50 6.83 -12.29 -22.26
N GLU A 51 7.43 -13.48 -22.19
CA GLU A 51 7.18 -14.44 -21.09
C GLU A 51 7.57 -13.87 -19.74
N SER A 52 8.75 -13.29 -19.63
CA SER A 52 9.19 -12.60 -18.41
C SER A 52 8.27 -11.44 -18.07
N GLY A 53 7.74 -10.76 -19.09
CA GLY A 53 6.78 -9.68 -18.92
C GLY A 53 5.49 -10.12 -18.26
N PHE A 54 4.94 -11.26 -18.67
CA PHE A 54 3.73 -11.81 -18.03
C PHE A 54 3.99 -12.18 -16.56
N VAL A 55 5.10 -12.84 -16.27
CA VAL A 55 5.47 -13.18 -14.89
C VAL A 55 5.60 -11.92 -14.03
N TRP A 56 6.26 -10.91 -14.55
CA TRP A 56 6.44 -9.63 -13.86
C TRP A 56 5.09 -8.95 -13.58
N SER A 57 4.20 -8.91 -14.56
CA SER A 57 2.86 -8.34 -14.41
C SER A 57 2.04 -9.06 -13.35
N ASP A 58 2.08 -10.39 -13.35
CA ASP A 58 1.39 -11.21 -12.36
C ASP A 58 1.94 -10.97 -10.96
N LEU A 59 3.26 -10.85 -10.82
CA LEU A 59 3.90 -10.55 -9.54
C LEU A 59 3.45 -9.19 -9.01
N LEU A 60 3.46 -8.15 -9.86
CA LEU A 60 3.01 -6.81 -9.47
C LEU A 60 1.55 -6.83 -9.01
N THR A 61 0.69 -7.55 -9.72
CA THR A 61 -0.72 -7.68 -9.35
C THR A 61 -0.88 -8.38 -7.99
N ALA A 62 -0.11 -9.43 -7.74
CA ALA A 62 -0.15 -10.14 -6.47
C ALA A 62 0.31 -9.26 -5.30
N LEU A 63 1.38 -8.50 -5.50
CA LEU A 63 1.89 -7.57 -4.48
C LEU A 63 0.89 -6.44 -4.20
N GLU A 64 0.22 -5.93 -5.23
CA GLU A 64 -0.85 -4.95 -5.07
C GLU A 64 -1.99 -5.50 -4.19
N ARG A 65 -2.41 -6.72 -4.45
CA ARG A 65 -3.45 -7.37 -3.63
C ARG A 65 -3.05 -7.52 -2.17
N VAL A 66 -1.79 -7.82 -1.89
CA VAL A 66 -1.29 -7.86 -0.51
C VAL A 66 -1.45 -6.50 0.15
N GLY A 67 -1.07 -5.42 -0.54
CA GLY A 67 -1.25 -4.05 -0.05
C GLY A 67 -2.71 -3.72 0.22
N ASP A 68 -3.60 -4.05 -0.71
CA ASP A 68 -5.03 -3.81 -0.58
C ASP A 68 -5.62 -4.56 0.63
N HIS A 69 -5.24 -5.81 0.83
CA HIS A 69 -5.69 -6.58 1.99
C HIS A 69 -5.20 -5.97 3.30
N CYS A 70 -3.97 -5.50 3.34
CA CYS A 70 -3.43 -4.79 4.51
C CYS A 70 -4.22 -3.51 4.80
N SER A 71 -4.53 -2.73 3.77
CA SER A 71 -5.36 -1.53 3.88
C SER A 71 -6.75 -1.86 4.42
N ASN A 72 -7.38 -2.94 3.93
CA ASN A 72 -8.69 -3.37 4.39
C ASN A 72 -8.66 -3.82 5.86
N ILE A 73 -7.64 -4.55 6.28
CA ILE A 73 -7.49 -4.97 7.68
C ILE A 73 -7.33 -3.74 8.57
N ALA A 74 -6.48 -2.80 8.18
CA ALA A 74 -6.28 -1.55 8.92
C ALA A 74 -7.60 -0.76 9.01
N GLY A 75 -8.35 -0.68 7.91
CA GLY A 75 -9.68 -0.06 7.89
C GLY A 75 -10.66 -0.72 8.85
N CYS A 76 -10.64 -2.04 8.96
CA CYS A 76 -11.46 -2.77 9.92
C CYS A 76 -11.07 -2.46 11.38
N ILE A 77 -9.78 -2.37 11.66
CA ILE A 77 -9.30 -1.99 13.01
C ILE A 77 -9.81 -0.59 13.38
N ILE A 78 -9.67 0.36 12.46
CA ILE A 78 -10.12 1.73 12.65
C ILE A 78 -11.64 1.77 12.83
N ASP A 79 -12.38 1.01 12.01
CA ASP A 79 -13.85 0.93 12.08
C ASP A 79 -14.32 0.41 13.45
N LEU A 80 -13.68 -0.61 13.98
CA LEU A 80 -13.98 -1.13 15.31
C LEU A 80 -13.81 -0.09 16.41
N HIS A 81 -12.82 0.79 16.27
CA HIS A 81 -12.60 1.88 17.22
C HIS A 81 -13.62 3.01 17.08
N HIS A 82 -14.09 3.28 15.85
CA HIS A 82 -15.02 4.39 15.57
C HIS A 82 -16.48 4.00 15.63
N HIS A 83 -16.81 2.72 15.74
CA HIS A 83 -18.15 2.16 15.76
C HIS A 83 -19.03 2.54 14.55
N ASN A 84 -19.65 1.56 13.91
CA ASN A 84 -20.68 1.72 12.88
C ASN A 84 -20.25 2.38 11.54
N MET A 85 -18.97 2.58 11.28
CA MET A 85 -18.49 3.01 9.98
C MET A 85 -18.17 1.80 9.10
N ASN A 86 -18.44 1.88 7.79
CA ASN A 86 -17.96 0.85 6.89
C ASN A 86 -16.46 1.06 6.61
N THR A 87 -15.77 0.04 6.08
CA THR A 87 -14.31 0.06 5.88
C THR A 87 -13.86 1.26 5.03
N HIS A 88 -14.58 1.57 3.94
CA HIS A 88 -14.20 2.68 3.07
C HIS A 88 -14.35 4.03 3.75
N GLU A 89 -15.44 4.22 4.51
CA GLU A 89 -15.65 5.44 5.28
C GLU A 89 -14.61 5.59 6.39
N ALA A 90 -14.26 4.48 7.06
CA ALA A 90 -13.24 4.48 8.10
C ALA A 90 -11.87 4.89 7.55
N ILE A 91 -11.45 4.34 6.41
CA ILE A 91 -10.19 4.69 5.75
C ILE A 91 -10.18 6.16 5.35
N ARG A 92 -11.28 6.63 4.77
CA ARG A 92 -11.41 8.04 4.36
C ARG A 92 -11.33 8.98 5.54
N SER A 93 -12.05 8.67 6.63
CA SER A 93 -12.00 9.44 7.88
C SER A 93 -10.60 9.43 8.48
N ALA A 94 -9.92 8.29 8.45
CA ALA A 94 -8.56 8.15 8.93
C ALA A 94 -7.60 9.07 8.17
N ARG A 95 -7.73 9.17 6.85
CA ARG A 95 -6.92 10.11 6.04
C ARG A 95 -7.15 11.55 6.44
N MET A 96 -8.40 11.93 6.70
CA MET A 96 -8.75 13.29 7.10
C MET A 96 -8.31 13.62 8.52
N GLU A 97 -8.37 12.64 9.42
CA GLU A 97 -8.00 12.79 10.83
C GLU A 97 -6.50 12.57 11.08
N ASN A 98 -5.82 11.89 10.16
CA ASN A 98 -4.38 11.64 10.29
C ASN A 98 -3.60 12.90 9.88
N GLU A 99 -3.33 13.76 10.85
CA GLU A 99 -2.57 14.99 10.65
C GLU A 99 -1.16 14.74 10.09
N ASN A 100 -0.66 13.51 10.27
CA ASN A 100 0.69 13.09 9.84
C ASN A 100 0.67 12.32 8.51
N PHE A 101 -0.47 12.17 7.85
CA PHE A 101 -0.56 11.36 6.63
C PHE A 101 0.46 11.80 5.58
N ASP A 102 0.48 13.10 5.27
CA ASP A 102 1.38 13.63 4.24
C ASP A 102 2.86 13.44 4.62
N ASP A 103 3.19 13.64 5.88
CA ASP A 103 4.57 13.46 6.37
C ASP A 103 4.99 11.99 6.30
N GLU A 104 4.13 11.09 6.71
CA GLU A 104 4.36 9.65 6.64
C GLU A 104 4.47 9.17 5.19
N TYR A 105 3.58 9.65 4.32
CA TYR A 105 3.62 9.34 2.90
C TYR A 105 4.96 9.76 2.29
N ARG A 106 5.40 10.99 2.56
CA ARG A 106 6.68 11.51 2.04
C ARG A 106 7.86 10.70 2.55
N ALA A 107 7.86 10.34 3.82
CA ALA A 107 8.92 9.54 4.43
C ALA A 107 9.02 8.16 3.76
N TYR A 108 7.88 7.50 3.54
CA TYR A 108 7.86 6.21 2.85
C TYR A 108 8.22 6.33 1.37
N ALA A 109 7.78 7.41 0.70
CA ALA A 109 8.12 7.65 -0.70
C ALA A 109 9.63 7.80 -0.89
N VAL A 110 10.30 8.47 0.04
CA VAL A 110 11.77 8.59 0.03
C VAL A 110 12.43 7.25 0.34
N LYS A 111 11.96 6.55 1.37
CA LYS A 111 12.52 5.26 1.81
C LYS A 111 12.49 4.22 0.69
N TYR A 112 11.41 4.18 -0.08
CA TYR A 112 11.19 3.17 -1.11
C TYR A 112 11.30 3.72 -2.54
N SER A 113 11.95 4.87 -2.72
CA SER A 113 12.12 5.44 -4.05
C SER A 113 12.93 4.53 -4.97
N LEU A 114 12.50 4.45 -6.23
CA LEU A 114 13.26 3.75 -7.28
C LEU A 114 14.46 4.60 -7.69
N LYS A 115 15.59 3.94 -7.85
CA LYS A 115 16.84 4.58 -8.32
C LYS A 115 16.87 4.68 -9.85
#